data_320f10def30ea866705f954ef2efe226
#
_entry.id   320f10def30ea866705f954ef2efe226
#
_cell.length_a   1.000
_cell.length_b   1.000
_cell.length_c   1.000
_cell.angle_alpha   90.00
_cell.angle_beta   90.00
_cell.angle_gamma   90.00
#
_symmetry.space_group_name_H-M   'P 1'
#
loop_
_entity.id
_entity.type
_entity.pdbx_description
1 polymer ?
#
loop_
_entity_poly.entity_id
_entity_poly.type
_entity_poly.pdbx_seq_one_letter_code
_entity_poly.pdbx_strand_id
1 'polypeptide(L)'
;MIYTKSVIKRLRRRLGRWKPAGTNLTILHDDAFLVSYPKSGNTWLRFLLGQARLARPLDFASIEPVIPDIYQNSDRELLRVSRPRALKSHEIYSDLYPKVIYLVRDPRDVAISFYYWRKKTGVFKIRGLDLSLADYLKQHFAEKEFAYASGWGEHVESWMEQAPFLGNRLLTLKYEDVEQSPEKALQRVVEFLGWEISDSAMVFSVKYSEANRMRKAEAVLPMSKRQDIPFVREARSGQWREVFDSKLNAIYWERFGKWMEKFEYDKH
;
A
#
# COMPACT_ATOMS: atom_id res chain seq x y z
N MET A 1 -15.16 -15.85 -27.44
CA MET A 1 -14.96 -14.43 -27.09
C MET A 1 -14.67 -14.35 -25.58
N ILE A 2 -13.41 -14.31 -25.20
CA ILE A 2 -12.99 -14.31 -23.78
C ILE A 2 -12.95 -12.85 -23.32
N TYR A 3 -14.04 -12.39 -22.72
CA TYR A 3 -14.02 -11.10 -22.02
C TYR A 3 -13.07 -11.19 -20.82
N THR A 4 -12.04 -10.37 -20.81
CA THR A 4 -11.11 -10.31 -19.68
C THR A 4 -11.86 -9.95 -18.40
N LYS A 5 -11.45 -10.51 -17.23
CA LYS A 5 -12.04 -10.20 -15.91
C LYS A 5 -12.23 -8.70 -15.66
N SER A 6 -11.37 -7.86 -16.24
CA SER A 6 -11.43 -6.40 -16.21
C SER A 6 -12.66 -5.82 -16.93
N VAL A 7 -13.02 -6.36 -18.09
CA VAL A 7 -14.21 -5.91 -18.85
C VAL A 7 -15.48 -6.29 -18.12
N ILE A 8 -15.53 -7.51 -17.57
CA ILE A 8 -16.66 -7.99 -16.76
C ILE A 8 -16.84 -7.14 -15.50
N LYS A 9 -15.75 -6.80 -14.79
CA LYS A 9 -15.80 -5.86 -13.64
C LYS A 9 -16.35 -4.48 -14.04
N ARG A 10 -15.92 -3.93 -15.18
CA ARG A 10 -16.41 -2.65 -15.72
C ARG A 10 -17.91 -2.68 -16.05
N LEU A 11 -18.36 -3.76 -16.69
CA LEU A 11 -19.78 -3.95 -17.03
C LEU A 11 -20.63 -4.10 -15.75
N ARG A 12 -20.19 -4.91 -14.79
CA ARG A 12 -20.88 -5.10 -13.50
C ARG A 12 -20.95 -3.81 -12.68
N ARG A 13 -19.90 -2.98 -12.68
CA ARG A 13 -19.91 -1.63 -12.07
C ARG A 13 -20.97 -0.74 -12.72
N ARG A 14 -21.02 -0.69 -14.08
CA ARG A 14 -22.00 0.11 -14.81
C ARG A 14 -23.44 -0.33 -14.56
N LEU A 15 -23.66 -1.62 -14.31
CA LEU A 15 -24.98 -2.20 -14.04
C LEU A 15 -25.34 -2.18 -12.54
N GLY A 16 -24.56 -1.53 -11.68
CA GLY A 16 -24.81 -1.50 -10.22
C GLY A 16 -24.70 -2.87 -9.52
N ARG A 17 -24.29 -3.92 -10.24
CA ARG A 17 -24.26 -5.31 -9.73
C ARG A 17 -22.93 -5.68 -9.06
N TRP A 18 -21.97 -4.76 -9.01
CA TRP A 18 -20.68 -4.99 -8.38
C TRP A 18 -20.35 -3.83 -7.44
N LYS A 19 -20.08 -4.16 -6.19
CA LYS A 19 -19.59 -3.23 -5.16
C LYS A 19 -18.25 -3.72 -4.64
N PRO A 20 -17.26 -2.82 -4.42
CA PRO A 20 -16.05 -3.16 -3.67
C PRO A 20 -16.43 -3.64 -2.27
N ALA A 21 -15.63 -4.54 -1.70
CA ALA A 21 -15.88 -5.09 -0.37
C ALA A 21 -15.71 -4.09 0.78
N GLY A 22 -15.12 -2.91 0.56
CA GLY A 22 -14.84 -1.92 1.60
C GLY A 22 -16.04 -1.46 2.45
N THR A 23 -17.28 -1.64 1.98
CA THR A 23 -18.50 -1.31 2.74
C THR A 23 -19.28 -2.52 3.27
N ASN A 24 -19.00 -3.73 2.76
CA ASN A 24 -19.70 -4.97 3.11
C ASN A 24 -18.72 -6.15 3.12
N LEU A 25 -17.57 -5.97 3.77
CA LEU A 25 -16.52 -6.97 3.86
C LEU A 25 -16.89 -8.02 4.92
N THR A 26 -16.96 -9.28 4.52
CA THR A 26 -17.02 -10.41 5.46
C THR A 26 -15.62 -10.69 5.99
N ILE A 27 -15.42 -10.39 7.27
CA ILE A 27 -14.17 -10.59 7.98
C ILE A 27 -14.22 -11.94 8.71
N LEU A 28 -13.20 -12.76 8.52
CA LEU A 28 -13.04 -14.05 9.18
C LEU A 28 -12.07 -13.90 10.35
N HIS A 29 -12.22 -14.76 11.37
CA HIS A 29 -11.41 -14.68 12.60
C HIS A 29 -9.91 -14.90 12.39
N ASP A 30 -9.52 -15.56 11.30
CA ASP A 30 -8.14 -15.84 10.90
C ASP A 30 -7.61 -14.90 9.80
N ASP A 31 -8.36 -13.86 9.46
CA ASP A 31 -7.91 -12.85 8.49
C ASP A 31 -6.78 -12.00 9.06
N ALA A 32 -5.86 -11.62 8.19
CA ALA A 32 -4.88 -10.59 8.45
C ALA A 32 -5.01 -9.47 7.43
N PHE A 33 -4.77 -8.24 7.87
CA PHE A 33 -4.85 -7.07 7.01
C PHE A 33 -3.49 -6.41 6.85
N LEU A 34 -3.05 -6.22 5.60
CA LEU A 34 -1.91 -5.37 5.26
C LEU A 34 -2.41 -3.94 5.12
N VAL A 35 -2.25 -3.17 6.18
CA VAL A 35 -2.76 -1.79 6.26
C VAL A 35 -1.63 -0.79 6.09
N SER A 36 -1.88 0.26 5.37
CA SER A 36 -1.00 1.42 5.28
C SER A 36 -1.75 2.64 4.78
N TYR A 37 -1.25 3.83 5.07
CA TYR A 37 -1.64 4.98 4.27
C TYR A 37 -1.26 4.75 2.79
N PRO A 38 -2.08 5.19 1.81
CA PRO A 38 -1.73 5.01 0.39
C PRO A 38 -0.32 5.53 0.07
N LYS A 39 0.39 4.84 -0.83
CA LYS A 39 1.77 5.15 -1.25
C LYS A 39 2.88 4.84 -0.25
N SER A 40 2.58 4.18 0.85
CA SER A 40 3.57 3.74 1.84
C SER A 40 4.25 2.40 1.52
N GLY A 41 4.11 1.84 0.30
CA GLY A 41 4.78 0.60 -0.08
C GLY A 41 3.95 -0.68 0.06
N ASN A 42 2.66 -0.59 0.38
CA ASN A 42 1.76 -1.73 0.56
C ASN A 42 1.81 -2.73 -0.61
N THR A 43 1.83 -2.24 -1.85
CA THR A 43 1.92 -3.11 -3.03
C THR A 43 3.20 -3.93 -3.04
N TRP A 44 4.34 -3.36 -2.67
CA TRP A 44 5.59 -4.09 -2.58
C TRP A 44 5.54 -5.20 -1.51
N LEU A 45 5.03 -4.88 -0.30
CA LEU A 45 4.84 -5.87 0.77
C LEU A 45 3.89 -7.00 0.35
N ARG A 46 2.84 -6.69 -0.43
CA ARG A 46 1.95 -7.71 -1.03
C ARG A 46 2.71 -8.66 -1.93
N PHE A 47 3.60 -8.14 -2.79
CA PHE A 47 4.40 -8.97 -3.69
C PHE A 47 5.39 -9.82 -2.90
N LEU A 48 6.11 -9.23 -1.93
CA LEU A 48 6.98 -9.99 -1.03
C LEU A 48 6.23 -11.17 -0.40
N LEU A 49 5.12 -10.91 0.26
CA LEU A 49 4.38 -11.94 0.95
C LEU A 49 3.71 -12.95 0.01
N GLY A 50 3.11 -12.48 -1.09
CA GLY A 50 2.41 -13.35 -2.05
C GLY A 50 3.34 -14.27 -2.82
N GLN A 51 4.52 -13.78 -3.22
CA GLN A 51 5.53 -14.59 -3.91
C GLN A 51 6.19 -15.59 -2.96
N ALA A 52 6.42 -15.22 -1.70
CA ALA A 52 6.89 -16.15 -0.69
C ALA A 52 5.89 -17.28 -0.44
N ARG A 53 4.59 -16.94 -0.31
CA ARG A 53 3.50 -17.92 -0.09
C ARG A 53 3.39 -18.95 -1.21
N LEU A 54 3.63 -18.56 -2.46
CA LEU A 54 3.44 -19.43 -3.62
C LEU A 54 4.75 -19.93 -4.24
N ALA A 55 5.91 -19.46 -3.76
CA ALA A 55 7.24 -19.76 -4.29
C ALA A 55 7.33 -19.59 -5.83
N ARG A 56 6.63 -18.58 -6.39
CA ARG A 56 6.61 -18.28 -7.82
C ARG A 56 6.47 -16.79 -8.11
N PRO A 57 6.90 -16.31 -9.31
CA PRO A 57 6.70 -14.92 -9.70
C PRO A 57 5.22 -14.58 -9.80
N LEU A 58 4.88 -13.36 -9.40
CA LEU A 58 3.55 -12.79 -9.54
C LEU A 58 3.61 -11.49 -10.33
N ASP A 59 2.53 -11.17 -11.03
CA ASP A 59 2.26 -9.90 -11.66
C ASP A 59 1.06 -9.19 -11.00
N PHE A 60 0.70 -8.00 -11.48
CA PHE A 60 -0.40 -7.21 -10.92
C PHE A 60 -1.80 -7.83 -11.13
N ALA A 61 -1.92 -8.85 -11.96
CA ALA A 61 -3.17 -9.60 -12.11
C ALA A 61 -3.19 -10.84 -11.22
N SER A 62 -2.07 -11.56 -11.13
CA SER A 62 -1.93 -12.81 -10.38
C SER A 62 -1.77 -12.62 -8.88
N ILE A 63 -1.42 -11.41 -8.40
CA ILE A 63 -1.40 -11.10 -6.96
C ILE A 63 -2.81 -11.00 -6.35
N GLU A 64 -3.83 -10.59 -7.14
CA GLU A 64 -5.18 -10.37 -6.63
C GLU A 64 -5.86 -11.63 -6.05
N PRO A 65 -5.71 -12.85 -6.60
CA PRO A 65 -6.24 -14.05 -5.97
C PRO A 65 -5.41 -14.54 -4.77
N VAL A 66 -4.24 -13.97 -4.49
CA VAL A 66 -3.33 -14.39 -3.41
C VAL A 66 -3.44 -13.48 -2.21
N ILE A 67 -3.23 -12.18 -2.42
CA ILE A 67 -3.39 -11.12 -1.42
C ILE A 67 -4.22 -10.00 -2.06
N PRO A 68 -5.54 -10.12 -2.03
CA PRO A 68 -6.43 -9.20 -2.75
C PRO A 68 -6.50 -7.83 -2.10
N ASP A 69 -6.79 -6.85 -2.95
CA ASP A 69 -7.14 -5.49 -2.57
C ASP A 69 -8.66 -5.41 -2.30
N ILE A 70 -9.08 -5.06 -1.09
CA ILE A 70 -10.49 -4.99 -0.71
C ILE A 70 -11.29 -3.99 -1.56
N TYR A 71 -10.63 -2.98 -2.14
CA TYR A 71 -11.26 -1.98 -3.01
C TYR A 71 -11.36 -2.44 -4.47
N GLN A 72 -10.67 -3.52 -4.85
CA GLN A 72 -10.63 -4.05 -6.22
C GLN A 72 -11.42 -5.35 -6.38
N ASN A 73 -11.85 -5.96 -5.29
CA ASN A 73 -12.54 -7.24 -5.26
C ASN A 73 -13.90 -7.11 -4.57
N SER A 74 -14.88 -7.89 -4.98
CA SER A 74 -16.14 -8.03 -4.27
C SER A 74 -15.97 -9.00 -3.10
N ASP A 75 -16.84 -8.92 -2.10
CA ASP A 75 -16.84 -9.83 -0.96
C ASP A 75 -16.86 -11.32 -1.38
N ARG A 76 -17.66 -11.65 -2.39
CA ARG A 76 -17.72 -13.00 -2.96
C ARG A 76 -16.40 -13.46 -3.58
N GLU A 77 -15.60 -12.55 -4.16
CA GLU A 77 -14.27 -12.87 -4.68
C GLU A 77 -13.29 -13.08 -3.54
N LEU A 78 -13.37 -12.26 -2.49
CA LEU A 78 -12.54 -12.37 -1.30
C LEU A 78 -12.78 -13.67 -0.52
N LEU A 79 -14.03 -14.11 -0.41
CA LEU A 79 -14.38 -15.38 0.26
C LEU A 79 -13.85 -16.63 -0.47
N ARG A 80 -13.36 -16.52 -1.70
CA ARG A 80 -12.72 -17.61 -2.45
C ARG A 80 -11.21 -17.68 -2.28
N VAL A 81 -10.61 -16.71 -1.59
CA VAL A 81 -9.17 -16.70 -1.32
C VAL A 81 -8.85 -17.79 -0.29
N SER A 82 -7.75 -18.51 -0.52
CA SER A 82 -7.30 -19.56 0.40
C SER A 82 -7.00 -19.01 1.79
N ARG A 83 -7.48 -19.69 2.82
CA ARG A 83 -7.29 -19.31 4.23
C ARG A 83 -5.96 -19.82 4.79
N PRO A 84 -5.40 -19.15 5.82
CA PRO A 84 -5.78 -17.85 6.33
C PRO A 84 -5.51 -16.75 5.28
N ARG A 85 -6.42 -15.78 5.14
CA ARG A 85 -6.32 -14.71 4.14
C ARG A 85 -5.43 -13.58 4.65
N ALA A 86 -4.65 -12.99 3.75
CA ALA A 86 -4.08 -11.66 3.94
C ALA A 86 -4.73 -10.70 2.94
N LEU A 87 -5.27 -9.59 3.42
CA LEU A 87 -6.07 -8.65 2.65
C LEU A 87 -5.43 -7.27 2.67
N LYS A 88 -5.29 -6.61 1.51
CA LYS A 88 -4.80 -5.24 1.46
C LYS A 88 -5.90 -4.26 1.85
N SER A 89 -5.58 -3.35 2.77
CA SER A 89 -6.44 -2.23 3.17
C SER A 89 -5.68 -0.91 3.26
N HIS A 90 -6.42 0.19 3.19
CA HIS A 90 -5.98 1.55 3.47
C HIS A 90 -6.93 2.26 4.46
N GLU A 91 -7.74 1.48 5.19
CA GLU A 91 -8.66 2.02 6.17
C GLU A 91 -7.92 2.60 7.38
N ILE A 92 -8.50 3.65 7.97
CA ILE A 92 -8.18 4.04 9.35
C ILE A 92 -8.48 2.88 10.29
N TYR A 93 -8.13 3.03 11.57
CA TYR A 93 -8.35 1.98 12.56
C TYR A 93 -9.76 1.38 12.48
N SER A 94 -9.79 0.07 12.54
CA SER A 94 -11.01 -0.74 12.65
C SER A 94 -10.78 -1.85 13.67
N ASP A 95 -11.63 -1.93 14.69
CA ASP A 95 -11.64 -2.96 15.72
C ASP A 95 -12.06 -4.33 15.17
N LEU A 96 -12.66 -4.35 13.98
CA LEU A 96 -13.08 -5.57 13.29
C LEU A 96 -11.89 -6.36 12.70
N TYR A 97 -10.71 -5.74 12.54
CA TYR A 97 -9.56 -6.42 11.94
C TYR A 97 -8.88 -7.34 12.97
N PRO A 98 -8.92 -8.68 12.78
CA PRO A 98 -8.42 -9.62 13.78
C PRO A 98 -6.91 -9.50 13.97
N LYS A 99 -6.16 -9.31 12.88
CA LYS A 99 -4.71 -9.22 12.84
C LYS A 99 -4.26 -8.20 11.79
N VAL A 100 -3.31 -7.35 12.12
CA VAL A 100 -2.91 -6.23 11.25
C VAL A 100 -1.39 -6.14 11.14
N ILE A 101 -0.91 -6.04 9.91
CA ILE A 101 0.44 -5.61 9.58
C ILE A 101 0.32 -4.16 9.10
N TYR A 102 0.78 -3.24 9.92
CA TYR A 102 0.72 -1.81 9.64
C TYR A 102 2.05 -1.32 9.07
N LEU A 103 2.02 -0.85 7.83
CA LEU A 103 3.20 -0.31 7.15
C LEU A 103 3.14 1.21 7.13
N VAL A 104 4.06 1.86 7.81
CA VAL A 104 4.25 3.31 7.81
C VAL A 104 5.44 3.69 6.93
N ARG A 105 5.41 4.88 6.37
CA ARG A 105 6.50 5.49 5.58
C ARG A 105 6.59 6.97 5.87
N ASP A 106 7.79 7.55 5.74
CA ASP A 106 8.03 8.98 5.88
C ASP A 106 7.02 9.79 5.04
N PRO A 107 6.24 10.70 5.68
CA PRO A 107 5.20 11.47 4.99
C PRO A 107 5.74 12.33 3.84
N ARG A 108 7.00 12.73 3.90
CA ARG A 108 7.66 13.53 2.84
C ARG A 108 7.83 12.69 1.56
N ASP A 109 8.29 11.45 1.69
CA ASP A 109 8.40 10.50 0.57
C ASP A 109 7.03 10.05 0.07
N VAL A 110 6.07 9.87 0.98
CA VAL A 110 4.68 9.57 0.62
C VAL A 110 4.08 10.68 -0.21
N ALA A 111 4.28 11.94 0.16
CA ALA A 111 3.78 13.10 -0.56
C ALA A 111 4.34 13.18 -1.99
N ILE A 112 5.66 12.97 -2.15
CA ILE A 112 6.30 12.91 -3.47
C ILE A 112 5.69 11.78 -4.31
N SER A 113 5.57 10.58 -3.73
CA SER A 113 4.98 9.42 -4.42
C SER A 113 3.51 9.67 -4.81
N PHE A 114 2.78 10.40 -3.98
CA PHE A 114 1.38 10.75 -4.22
C PHE A 114 1.22 11.74 -5.36
N TYR A 115 2.08 12.76 -5.44
CA TYR A 115 2.11 13.71 -6.55
C TYR A 115 2.25 12.99 -7.90
N TYR A 116 3.25 12.13 -8.04
CA TYR A 116 3.47 11.40 -9.28
C TYR A 116 2.33 10.43 -9.61
N TRP A 117 1.72 9.82 -8.58
CA TRP A 117 0.54 8.98 -8.79
C TRP A 117 -0.66 9.79 -9.29
N ARG A 118 -0.93 10.97 -8.75
CA ARG A 118 -2.00 11.88 -9.23
C ARG A 118 -1.74 12.33 -10.66
N LYS A 119 -0.49 12.67 -10.98
CA LYS A 119 -0.08 13.03 -12.33
C LYS A 119 -0.32 11.87 -13.29
N LYS A 120 0.11 10.66 -12.92
CA LYS A 120 -0.11 9.41 -13.64
C LYS A 120 -1.59 9.12 -13.90
N THR A 121 -2.44 9.28 -12.90
CA THR A 121 -3.88 8.95 -13.00
C THR A 121 -4.70 10.05 -13.67
N GLY A 122 -4.09 11.17 -14.03
CA GLY A 122 -4.76 12.32 -14.66
C GLY A 122 -5.65 13.11 -13.70
N VAL A 123 -5.56 12.89 -12.39
CA VAL A 123 -6.41 13.58 -11.38
C VAL A 123 -6.23 15.08 -11.46
N PHE A 124 -5.01 15.58 -11.67
CA PHE A 124 -4.76 17.00 -11.84
C PHE A 124 -5.50 17.56 -13.06
N LYS A 125 -5.40 16.88 -14.20
CA LYS A 125 -6.10 17.26 -15.43
C LYS A 125 -7.63 17.25 -15.25
N ILE A 126 -8.17 16.24 -14.59
CA ILE A 126 -9.62 16.13 -14.34
C ILE A 126 -10.12 17.28 -13.44
N ARG A 127 -9.29 17.73 -12.49
CA ARG A 127 -9.62 18.84 -11.57
C ARG A 127 -9.24 20.23 -12.14
N GLY A 128 -8.72 20.30 -13.37
CA GLY A 128 -8.24 21.56 -13.97
C GLY A 128 -7.03 22.17 -13.23
N LEU A 129 -6.25 21.35 -12.55
CA LEU A 129 -5.09 21.78 -11.78
C LEU A 129 -3.82 21.54 -12.60
N ASP A 130 -2.97 22.56 -12.71
CA ASP A 130 -1.60 22.43 -13.21
C ASP A 130 -0.64 22.75 -12.05
N LEU A 131 -0.43 21.76 -11.20
CA LEU A 131 0.37 21.91 -9.99
C LEU A 131 1.80 21.45 -10.23
N SER A 132 2.76 22.32 -9.90
CA SER A 132 4.15 21.89 -9.72
C SER A 132 4.28 20.95 -8.51
N LEU A 133 5.36 20.17 -8.46
CA LEU A 133 5.65 19.35 -7.28
C LEU A 133 5.74 20.21 -6.01
N ALA A 134 6.42 21.36 -6.09
CA ALA A 134 6.60 22.27 -4.96
C ALA A 134 5.25 22.82 -4.43
N ASP A 135 4.34 23.23 -5.31
CA ASP A 135 3.04 23.74 -4.91
C ASP A 135 2.17 22.63 -4.29
N TYR A 136 2.24 21.43 -4.88
CA TYR A 136 1.55 20.28 -4.33
C TYR A 136 2.02 19.94 -2.91
N LEU A 137 3.31 19.89 -2.69
CA LEU A 137 3.89 19.55 -1.38
C LEU A 137 3.55 20.61 -0.32
N LYS A 138 3.46 21.90 -0.70
CA LYS A 138 3.09 22.98 0.23
C LYS A 138 1.61 22.99 0.61
N GLN A 139 0.72 22.73 -0.35
CA GLN A 139 -0.69 23.07 -0.22
C GLN A 139 -1.62 21.86 -0.11
N HIS A 140 -1.31 20.74 -0.77
CA HIS A 140 -2.30 19.69 -1.03
C HIS A 140 -2.08 18.36 -0.33
N PHE A 141 -0.90 18.09 0.20
CA PHE A 141 -0.64 16.75 0.78
C PHE A 141 -1.44 16.47 2.06
N ALA A 142 -1.83 17.50 2.79
CA ALA A 142 -2.60 17.34 4.04
C ALA A 142 -4.11 17.13 3.80
N GLU A 143 -4.57 17.26 2.56
CA GLU A 143 -6.00 17.09 2.24
C GLU A 143 -6.41 15.60 2.29
N LYS A 144 -7.66 15.37 2.70
CA LYS A 144 -8.28 14.05 2.69
C LYS A 144 -8.48 13.57 1.25
N GLU A 145 -7.63 12.66 0.81
CA GLU A 145 -7.67 12.13 -0.54
C GLU A 145 -8.75 11.09 -0.76
N PHE A 146 -8.91 10.25 0.23
CA PHE A 146 -9.85 9.14 0.24
C PHE A 146 -10.61 9.15 1.57
N ALA A 147 -11.92 9.04 1.50
CA ALA A 147 -12.78 9.02 2.68
C ALA A 147 -12.38 7.91 3.68
N TYR A 148 -11.87 6.79 3.18
CA TYR A 148 -11.46 5.64 3.98
C TYR A 148 -10.05 5.77 4.59
N ALA A 149 -9.17 6.62 4.04
CA ALA A 149 -7.78 6.74 4.50
C ALA A 149 -7.51 8.01 5.32
N SER A 150 -8.42 8.97 5.30
CA SER A 150 -8.18 10.31 5.91
C SER A 150 -6.90 10.99 5.40
N GLY A 151 -6.25 11.85 6.21
CA GLY A 151 -4.91 12.36 5.96
C GLY A 151 -3.84 11.41 6.52
N TRP A 152 -2.56 11.59 6.13
CA TRP A 152 -1.49 10.73 6.61
C TRP A 152 -1.38 10.74 8.15
N GLY A 153 -1.40 11.93 8.77
CA GLY A 153 -1.30 12.07 10.23
C GLY A 153 -2.46 11.39 10.94
N GLU A 154 -3.70 11.66 10.52
CA GLU A 154 -4.91 11.04 11.08
C GLU A 154 -4.91 9.51 10.92
N HIS A 155 -4.43 9.02 9.77
CA HIS A 155 -4.32 7.58 9.53
C HIS A 155 -3.33 6.91 10.46
N VAL A 156 -2.13 7.48 10.61
CA VAL A 156 -1.11 6.97 11.53
C VAL A 156 -1.62 7.06 12.97
N GLU A 157 -2.19 8.19 13.36
CA GLU A 157 -2.76 8.41 14.70
C GLU A 157 -3.81 7.36 15.04
N SER A 158 -4.76 7.12 14.14
CA SER A 158 -5.84 6.16 14.37
C SER A 158 -5.34 4.76 14.73
N TRP A 159 -4.24 4.30 14.13
CA TRP A 159 -3.65 2.99 14.41
C TRP A 159 -2.72 3.01 15.61
N MET A 160 -1.90 4.05 15.74
CA MET A 160 -0.86 4.11 16.77
C MET A 160 -1.39 4.41 18.16
N GLU A 161 -2.52 5.08 18.28
CA GLU A 161 -3.20 5.27 19.57
C GLU A 161 -3.81 3.96 20.08
N GLN A 162 -4.19 3.05 19.18
CA GLN A 162 -4.70 1.74 19.56
C GLN A 162 -3.62 0.66 19.73
N ALA A 163 -2.40 0.93 19.26
CA ALA A 163 -1.32 -0.05 19.29
C ALA A 163 -1.06 -0.67 20.69
N PRO A 164 -1.09 0.07 21.80
CA PRO A 164 -0.91 -0.51 23.13
C PRO A 164 -1.98 -1.55 23.52
N PHE A 165 -3.18 -1.44 22.96
CA PHE A 165 -4.30 -2.32 23.26
C PHE A 165 -4.41 -3.52 22.31
N LEU A 166 -3.73 -3.45 21.16
CA LEU A 166 -3.76 -4.50 20.15
C LEU A 166 -2.79 -5.65 20.45
N GLY A 167 -1.69 -5.38 21.16
CA GLY A 167 -0.71 -6.39 21.56
C GLY A 167 -0.22 -7.22 20.36
N ASN A 168 -0.36 -8.54 20.45
CA ASN A 168 0.06 -9.48 19.41
C ASN A 168 -0.84 -9.49 18.15
N ARG A 169 -1.84 -8.63 18.08
CA ARG A 169 -2.68 -8.45 16.88
C ARG A 169 -2.14 -7.39 15.92
N LEU A 170 -1.13 -6.62 16.31
CA LEU A 170 -0.54 -5.57 15.49
C LEU A 170 0.96 -5.77 15.33
N LEU A 171 1.42 -5.86 14.08
CA LEU A 171 2.83 -5.74 13.70
C LEU A 171 3.03 -4.42 12.96
N THR A 172 3.81 -3.51 13.52
CA THR A 172 4.19 -2.26 12.84
C THR A 172 5.55 -2.41 12.16
N LEU A 173 5.60 -1.97 10.90
CA LEU A 173 6.81 -1.96 10.07
C LEU A 173 7.02 -0.57 9.49
N LYS A 174 8.27 -0.12 9.40
CA LYS A 174 8.66 1.04 8.60
C LYS A 174 9.02 0.59 7.19
N TYR A 175 8.58 1.32 6.19
CA TYR A 175 8.96 1.07 4.78
C TYR A 175 10.49 1.06 4.62
N GLU A 176 11.16 1.97 5.30
CA GLU A 176 12.60 2.17 5.29
C GLU A 176 13.34 0.92 5.82
N ASP A 177 12.82 0.30 6.88
CA ASP A 177 13.38 -0.95 7.44
C ASP A 177 13.16 -2.13 6.49
N VAL A 178 11.97 -2.18 5.85
CA VAL A 178 11.68 -3.20 4.83
C VAL A 178 12.59 -3.04 3.64
N GLU A 179 12.89 -1.80 3.22
CA GLU A 179 13.80 -1.50 2.11
C GLU A 179 15.24 -1.90 2.44
N GLN A 180 15.69 -1.60 3.65
CA GLN A 180 17.04 -1.92 4.11
C GLN A 180 17.28 -3.42 4.29
N SER A 181 16.29 -4.16 4.76
CA SER A 181 16.40 -5.59 5.08
C SER A 181 15.10 -6.34 4.76
N PRO A 182 14.76 -6.52 3.47
CA PRO A 182 13.49 -7.12 3.06
C PRO A 182 13.33 -8.56 3.54
N GLU A 183 14.42 -9.34 3.65
CA GLU A 183 14.41 -10.70 4.20
C GLU A 183 13.96 -10.71 5.66
N LYS A 184 14.58 -9.86 6.50
CA LYS A 184 14.23 -9.77 7.93
C LYS A 184 12.80 -9.27 8.12
N ALA A 185 12.38 -8.31 7.33
CA ALA A 185 11.03 -7.79 7.39
C ALA A 185 10.00 -8.87 6.98
N LEU A 186 10.27 -9.62 5.91
CA LEU A 186 9.43 -10.72 5.46
C LEU A 186 9.35 -11.83 6.50
N GLN A 187 10.47 -12.21 7.12
CA GLN A 187 10.51 -13.19 8.19
C GLN A 187 9.61 -12.78 9.35
N ARG A 188 9.72 -11.54 9.84
CA ARG A 188 8.85 -11.00 10.90
C ARG A 188 7.36 -11.05 10.52
N VAL A 189 7.03 -10.79 9.26
CA VAL A 189 5.64 -10.87 8.76
C VAL A 189 5.15 -12.31 8.76
N VAL A 190 5.95 -13.24 8.27
CA VAL A 190 5.62 -14.68 8.19
C VAL A 190 5.42 -15.25 9.58
N GLU A 191 6.32 -14.97 10.52
CA GLU A 191 6.21 -15.38 11.93
C GLU A 191 4.96 -14.77 12.58
N PHE A 192 4.71 -13.49 12.38
CA PHE A 192 3.51 -12.82 12.90
C PHE A 192 2.22 -13.45 12.36
N LEU A 193 2.19 -13.84 11.08
CA LEU A 193 1.04 -14.51 10.48
C LEU A 193 0.90 -15.96 10.93
N GLY A 194 1.97 -16.58 11.41
CA GLY A 194 2.04 -18.01 11.69
C GLY A 194 2.00 -18.86 10.41
N TRP A 195 2.57 -18.34 9.32
CA TRP A 195 2.62 -19.06 8.05
C TRP A 195 3.90 -19.89 7.96
N GLU A 196 3.77 -21.11 7.45
CA GLU A 196 4.92 -21.97 7.14
C GLU A 196 5.42 -21.67 5.72
N ILE A 197 6.52 -20.95 5.63
CA ILE A 197 7.17 -20.57 4.37
C ILE A 197 8.65 -20.94 4.48
N SER A 198 9.17 -21.69 3.49
CA SER A 198 10.57 -22.09 3.48
C SER A 198 11.52 -20.90 3.25
N ASP A 199 12.73 -20.99 3.77
CA ASP A 199 13.77 -19.98 3.57
C ASP A 199 14.04 -19.75 2.08
N SER A 200 14.06 -20.81 1.27
CA SER A 200 14.21 -20.70 -0.18
C SER A 200 13.10 -19.92 -0.85
N ALA A 201 11.86 -20.03 -0.38
CA ALA A 201 10.74 -19.25 -0.89
C ALA A 201 10.82 -17.77 -0.45
N MET A 202 11.34 -17.49 0.74
CA MET A 202 11.60 -16.12 1.20
C MET A 202 12.69 -15.46 0.37
N VAL A 203 13.82 -16.10 0.18
CA VAL A 203 14.93 -15.61 -0.67
C VAL A 203 14.46 -15.41 -2.11
N PHE A 204 13.69 -16.36 -2.65
CA PHE A 204 13.06 -16.23 -3.96
C PHE A 204 12.19 -14.97 -4.04
N SER A 205 11.33 -14.78 -3.07
CA SER A 205 10.38 -13.65 -3.03
C SER A 205 11.10 -12.30 -3.03
N VAL A 206 12.13 -12.14 -2.20
CA VAL A 206 12.93 -10.90 -2.15
C VAL A 206 13.52 -10.59 -3.52
N LYS A 207 14.19 -11.57 -4.13
CA LYS A 207 14.77 -11.45 -5.47
C LYS A 207 13.74 -11.04 -6.53
N TYR A 208 12.53 -11.62 -6.48
CA TYR A 208 11.48 -11.35 -7.47
C TYR A 208 10.65 -10.10 -7.16
N SER A 209 10.78 -9.52 -5.98
CA SER A 209 10.15 -8.25 -5.59
C SER A 209 11.05 -7.03 -5.77
N GLU A 210 12.25 -7.18 -6.32
CA GLU A 210 13.12 -6.06 -6.67
C GLU A 210 12.44 -5.08 -7.64
N ALA A 211 12.74 -3.79 -7.51
CA ALA A 211 12.10 -2.72 -8.28
C ALA A 211 12.10 -2.96 -9.80
N ASN A 212 13.23 -3.44 -10.35
CA ASN A 212 13.35 -3.72 -11.78
C ASN A 212 12.42 -4.85 -12.24
N ARG A 213 12.24 -5.89 -11.40
CA ARG A 213 11.34 -7.00 -11.68
C ARG A 213 9.88 -6.56 -11.57
N MET A 214 9.56 -5.75 -10.57
CA MET A 214 8.23 -5.19 -10.41
C MET A 214 7.85 -4.25 -11.57
N ARG A 215 8.79 -3.45 -12.09
CA ARG A 215 8.57 -2.64 -13.33
C ARG A 215 8.29 -3.54 -14.53
N LYS A 216 9.01 -4.67 -14.68
CA LYS A 216 8.71 -5.65 -15.73
C LYS A 216 7.34 -6.26 -15.56
N ALA A 217 6.94 -6.61 -14.34
CA ALA A 217 5.59 -7.13 -14.04
C ALA A 217 4.49 -6.08 -14.33
N GLU A 218 4.77 -4.78 -14.12
CA GLU A 218 3.87 -3.69 -14.53
C GLU A 218 3.77 -3.56 -16.06
N ALA A 219 4.88 -3.72 -16.78
CA ALA A 219 4.93 -3.59 -18.23
C ALA A 219 4.10 -4.65 -18.99
N VAL A 220 3.77 -5.76 -18.36
CA VAL A 220 2.89 -6.80 -18.91
C VAL A 220 1.40 -6.40 -18.85
N LEU A 221 1.05 -5.35 -18.11
CA LEU A 221 -0.33 -4.85 -18.07
C LEU A 221 -0.79 -4.42 -19.48
N PRO A 222 -2.10 -4.59 -19.81
CA PRO A 222 -2.66 -4.13 -21.08
C PRO A 222 -2.34 -2.67 -21.36
N MET A 223 -2.06 -2.31 -22.60
CA MET A 223 -1.72 -0.93 -23.01
C MET A 223 -2.70 0.13 -22.49
N SER A 224 -3.99 -0.20 -22.39
CA SER A 224 -5.02 0.67 -21.79
C SER A 224 -4.79 1.01 -20.30
N LYS A 225 -3.88 0.29 -19.63
CA LYS A 225 -3.49 0.53 -18.24
C LYS A 225 -2.05 1.02 -18.09
N ARG A 226 -1.28 1.04 -19.18
CA ARG A 226 0.06 1.64 -19.22
C ARG A 226 -0.09 3.15 -19.27
N GLN A 227 0.75 3.82 -18.55
CA GLN A 227 0.83 5.27 -18.52
C GLN A 227 2.30 5.67 -18.56
N ASP A 228 2.59 6.89 -19.00
CA ASP A 228 3.94 7.41 -19.19
C ASP A 228 4.79 7.39 -17.90
N ILE A 229 4.13 7.45 -16.74
CA ILE A 229 4.80 7.37 -15.43
C ILE A 229 4.61 5.97 -14.87
N PRO A 230 5.67 5.20 -14.57
CA PRO A 230 5.53 3.86 -13.97
C PRO A 230 4.96 3.94 -12.54
N PHE A 231 4.21 2.90 -12.13
CA PHE A 231 3.73 2.78 -10.76
C PHE A 231 4.90 2.58 -9.79
N VAL A 232 5.86 1.72 -10.17
CA VAL A 232 7.13 1.51 -9.45
C VAL A 232 8.14 2.51 -10.02
N ARG A 233 8.11 3.77 -9.54
CA ARG A 233 8.96 4.84 -10.03
C ARG A 233 10.42 4.69 -9.56
N GLU A 234 10.76 5.21 -8.41
CA GLU A 234 12.11 5.16 -7.83
C GLU A 234 12.31 3.93 -6.94
N ALA A 235 11.25 3.56 -6.18
CA ALA A 235 11.26 2.47 -5.22
C ALA A 235 12.39 2.58 -4.19
N ARG A 236 12.63 3.79 -3.69
CA ARG A 236 13.60 4.11 -2.64
C ARG A 236 13.05 5.11 -1.65
N SER A 237 13.56 5.08 -0.43
CA SER A 237 13.31 6.09 0.61
C SER A 237 14.29 7.27 0.50
N GLY A 238 14.01 8.32 1.26
CA GLY A 238 14.90 9.49 1.36
C GLY A 238 14.90 10.43 0.17
N GLN A 239 13.97 10.28 -0.79
CA GLN A 239 13.86 11.17 -1.95
C GLN A 239 13.53 12.60 -1.54
N TRP A 240 12.89 12.77 -0.39
CA TRP A 240 12.56 14.07 0.13
C TRP A 240 13.79 14.98 0.33
N ARG A 241 14.98 14.42 0.61
CA ARG A 241 16.22 15.20 0.77
C ARG A 241 16.65 15.95 -0.49
N GLU A 242 16.22 15.49 -1.65
CA GLU A 242 16.50 16.11 -2.95
C GLU A 242 15.48 17.23 -3.31
N VAL A 243 14.33 17.23 -2.62
CA VAL A 243 13.17 18.05 -3.01
C VAL A 243 12.79 19.07 -1.93
N PHE A 244 12.98 18.74 -0.66
CA PHE A 244 12.55 19.57 0.47
C PHE A 244 13.64 20.58 0.84
N ASP A 245 13.28 21.84 0.81
CA ASP A 245 14.06 22.88 1.49
C ASP A 245 13.71 22.93 2.99
N SER A 246 14.45 23.73 3.77
CA SER A 246 14.24 23.88 5.21
C SER A 246 12.84 24.37 5.59
N LYS A 247 12.24 25.25 4.75
CA LYS A 247 10.91 25.81 4.99
C LYS A 247 9.83 24.74 4.79
N LEU A 248 9.90 24.00 3.70
CA LEU A 248 8.97 22.93 3.43
C LEU A 248 9.10 21.81 4.47
N ASN A 249 10.33 21.46 4.88
CA ASN A 249 10.58 20.50 5.92
C ASN A 249 9.96 20.93 7.26
N ALA A 250 10.11 22.21 7.63
CA ALA A 250 9.49 22.76 8.85
C ALA A 250 7.96 22.62 8.85
N ILE A 251 7.29 22.85 7.70
CA ILE A 251 5.83 22.67 7.57
C ILE A 251 5.42 21.22 7.87
N TYR A 252 6.22 20.25 7.39
CA TYR A 252 5.90 18.83 7.65
C TYR A 252 6.16 18.43 9.09
N TRP A 253 7.20 18.97 9.73
CA TRP A 253 7.45 18.76 11.14
C TRP A 253 6.39 19.43 12.04
N GLU A 254 5.89 20.59 11.66
CA GLU A 254 4.77 21.21 12.37
C GLU A 254 3.50 20.35 12.31
N ARG A 255 3.21 19.76 11.16
CA ARG A 255 1.98 18.97 10.93
C ARG A 255 2.07 17.55 11.44
N PHE A 256 3.20 16.89 11.29
CA PHE A 256 3.37 15.45 11.48
C PHE A 256 4.45 15.09 12.51
N GLY A 257 5.08 16.09 13.14
CA GLY A 257 6.25 15.92 13.99
C GLY A 257 6.05 14.87 15.09
N LYS A 258 4.89 14.87 15.76
CA LYS A 258 4.52 13.85 16.77
C LYS A 258 4.81 12.42 16.29
N TRP A 259 4.39 12.11 15.06
CA TRP A 259 4.52 10.76 14.49
C TRP A 259 5.86 10.56 13.79
N MET A 260 6.40 11.61 13.18
CA MET A 260 7.74 11.56 12.59
C MET A 260 8.81 11.27 13.66
N GLU A 261 8.71 11.90 14.81
CA GLU A 261 9.59 11.66 15.95
C GLU A 261 9.41 10.24 16.52
N LYS A 262 8.17 9.77 16.70
CA LYS A 262 7.87 8.41 17.17
C LYS A 262 8.48 7.33 16.26
N PHE A 263 8.53 7.57 14.96
CA PHE A 263 9.11 6.65 13.98
C PHE A 263 10.58 6.97 13.66
N GLU A 264 11.20 7.89 14.39
CA GLU A 264 12.61 8.24 14.26
C GLU A 264 13.00 8.66 12.84
N TYR A 265 12.13 9.46 12.18
CA TYR A 265 12.47 10.05 10.89
C TYR A 265 13.41 11.25 11.09
N ASP A 266 14.42 11.37 10.22
CA ASP A 266 15.42 12.43 10.30
C ASP A 266 14.78 13.82 10.24
N LYS A 267 15.26 14.73 11.09
CA LYS A 267 14.78 16.10 11.16
C LYS A 267 15.43 17.01 10.11
N HIS A 268 16.61 16.62 9.62
CA HIS A 268 17.43 17.43 8.70
C HIS A 268 17.88 16.66 7.49
#